data_93cfccb9d679c6ba2ea162eecd797da8
#
_entry.id   93cfccb9d679c6ba2ea162eecd797da8
#
_cell.length_a   1.000
_cell.length_b   1.000
_cell.length_c   1.000
_cell.angle_alpha   90.00
_cell.angle_beta   90.00
_cell.angle_gamma   90.00
#
_symmetry.space_group_name_H-M   'P 1'
#
loop_
_entity.id
_entity.type
_entity.pdbx_description
1 polymer ?
#
loop_
_entity_poly.entity_id
_entity_poly.type
_entity_poly.pdbx_seq_one_letter_code
_entity_poly.pdbx_strand_id
1 'polypeptide(L)'
;MAATQQVFIDGTFEDLADELAGYIDNVKKVNEAEGVRAEIKPLLAANKKDDVLKKLVTAAPALNGAPEKEFTAAYNLLVYLIVQSPNVNMFLPKVCENLSRPIVSSPLNSSGLALSVLTTVFNLLDPENEVRFNVFQAILQLVKKSGLYEMLRPQLKKLDTWIEEWDIDEEDQRKLFVQVADVAAEVGETEQSFQYLLRALRTFDAKDTASLSTPEATDLTLRALKSALISSTHFDFHDLSALPTIQALADTHPVWSELLEIVSEKELEDYTDFCDEHDTFVDDNALDAEALHRKMRLLTLASLAASTSSRELEYKRIAKTLQIPAEDVEMWVIDVIRAGLVEGKLSQEKQVFLVHRTTYRVFGEKQWREVATRLDTWKDSLRNVLEVVRRERQAAEAQKERELHEVERKAQGASGMGAGRRVGGRDMIEMGTD
;
A
#
# COMPACT_ATOMS: atom_id res chain seq x y z
N MET A 1 19.47 0.45 5.53
CA MET A 1 19.85 0.16 6.94
C MET A 1 19.39 1.34 7.77
N ALA A 2 18.37 1.15 8.62
CA ALA A 2 18.00 2.15 9.62
C ALA A 2 19.12 2.19 10.65
N ALA A 3 19.68 3.38 10.90
CA ALA A 3 20.67 3.55 11.96
C ALA A 3 20.01 3.12 13.28
N THR A 4 20.51 2.08 13.88
CA THR A 4 20.17 1.67 15.24
C THR A 4 20.48 2.88 16.12
N GLN A 5 19.47 3.53 16.67
CA GLN A 5 19.68 4.61 17.63
C GLN A 5 20.22 3.95 18.89
N GLN A 6 21.54 3.94 19.03
CA GLN A 6 22.19 3.47 20.24
C GLN A 6 21.96 4.54 21.31
N VAL A 7 21.20 4.21 22.33
CA VAL A 7 21.11 5.01 23.54
C VAL A 7 22.36 4.70 24.36
N PHE A 8 23.34 5.59 24.31
CA PHE A 8 24.54 5.48 25.14
C PHE A 8 24.21 6.03 26.53
N ILE A 9 24.24 5.16 27.52
CA ILE A 9 24.13 5.53 28.93
C ILE A 9 25.41 5.00 29.59
N ASP A 10 26.20 5.91 30.14
CA ASP A 10 27.43 5.58 30.86
C ASP A 10 27.09 5.11 32.29
N GLY A 11 27.60 3.95 32.67
CA GLY A 11 27.41 3.39 33.99
C GLY A 11 27.36 1.86 34.00
N THR A 12 27.64 1.27 35.17
CA THR A 12 27.46 -0.17 35.35
C THR A 12 25.97 -0.50 35.51
N PHE A 13 25.57 -1.76 35.19
CA PHE A 13 24.19 -2.21 35.40
C PHE A 13 23.69 -1.94 36.82
N GLU A 14 24.57 -2.16 37.80
CA GLU A 14 24.25 -2.01 39.22
C GLU A 14 23.99 -0.57 39.60
N ASP A 15 24.82 0.38 39.11
CA ASP A 15 24.65 1.83 39.39
C ASP A 15 23.35 2.37 38.74
N LEU A 16 23.13 1.99 37.49
CA LEU A 16 21.93 2.44 36.75
C LEU A 16 20.63 1.86 37.32
N ALA A 17 20.66 0.60 37.79
CA ALA A 17 19.51 -0.01 38.45
C ALA A 17 19.21 0.62 39.82
N ASP A 18 20.25 0.98 40.61
CA ASP A 18 20.10 1.67 41.89
C ASP A 18 19.57 3.09 41.70
N GLU A 19 20.05 3.81 40.66
CA GLU A 19 19.57 5.14 40.30
C GLU A 19 18.09 5.12 39.91
N LEU A 20 17.71 4.19 39.02
CA LEU A 20 16.32 4.06 38.59
C LEU A 20 15.40 3.69 39.75
N ALA A 21 15.82 2.80 40.64
CA ALA A 21 15.04 2.44 41.80
C ALA A 21 14.86 3.61 42.76
N GLY A 22 15.92 4.39 43.00
CA GLY A 22 15.84 5.63 43.82
C GLY A 22 14.90 6.66 43.18
N TYR A 23 14.90 6.77 41.87
CA TYR A 23 13.97 7.63 41.13
C TYR A 23 12.51 7.17 41.29
N ILE A 24 12.25 5.86 41.15
CA ILE A 24 10.91 5.28 41.35
C ILE A 24 10.39 5.55 42.78
N ASP A 25 11.24 5.41 43.79
CA ASP A 25 10.90 5.67 45.18
C ASP A 25 10.59 7.14 45.42
N ASN A 26 11.33 8.05 44.81
CA ASN A 26 11.05 9.49 44.83
C ASN A 26 9.69 9.85 44.22
N VAL A 27 9.36 9.26 43.07
CA VAL A 27 8.08 9.45 42.39
C VAL A 27 6.92 8.90 43.24
N LYS A 28 7.11 7.76 43.91
CA LYS A 28 6.13 7.15 44.81
C LYS A 28 6.04 7.90 46.17
N LYS A 29 6.99 8.75 46.47
CA LYS A 29 7.13 9.39 47.79
C LYS A 29 7.19 8.41 48.96
N VAL A 30 7.88 7.28 48.76
CA VAL A 30 8.08 6.22 49.74
C VAL A 30 9.40 6.46 50.47
N ASN A 31 9.47 6.11 51.74
CA ASN A 31 10.69 6.24 52.56
C ASN A 31 11.78 5.29 52.01
N GLU A 32 13.04 5.71 52.06
CA GLU A 32 14.20 4.94 51.56
C GLU A 32 14.33 3.53 52.15
N ALA A 33 13.79 3.28 53.35
CA ALA A 33 13.85 2.00 54.04
C ALA A 33 12.84 0.97 53.56
N GLU A 34 11.72 1.40 52.93
CA GLU A 34 10.63 0.56 52.46
C GLU A 34 10.46 0.59 50.93
N GLY A 35 11.38 1.25 50.23
CA GLY A 35 11.31 1.47 48.79
C GLY A 35 11.85 0.29 47.95
N VAL A 36 11.64 0.39 46.64
CA VAL A 36 12.17 -0.54 45.65
C VAL A 36 13.70 -0.64 45.73
N ARG A 37 14.36 0.50 46.02
CA ARG A 37 15.81 0.59 46.19
C ARG A 37 16.31 -0.32 47.33
N ALA A 38 15.60 -0.40 48.44
CA ALA A 38 15.96 -1.27 49.56
C ALA A 38 15.79 -2.78 49.20
N GLU A 39 14.76 -3.09 48.40
CA GLU A 39 14.48 -4.45 47.92
C GLU A 39 15.51 -4.96 46.90
N ILE A 40 16.07 -4.10 46.05
CA ILE A 40 17.01 -4.51 45.01
C ILE A 40 18.46 -4.58 45.46
N LYS A 41 18.88 -3.82 46.52
CA LYS A 41 20.25 -3.85 47.03
C LYS A 41 20.78 -5.24 47.35
N PRO A 42 20.06 -6.14 48.07
CA PRO A 42 20.56 -7.49 48.34
C PRO A 42 20.62 -8.35 47.06
N LEU A 43 19.74 -8.07 46.05
CA LEU A 43 19.76 -8.79 44.78
C LEU A 43 20.89 -8.35 43.88
N LEU A 44 21.28 -7.07 43.91
CA LEU A 44 22.46 -6.53 43.22
C LEU A 44 23.74 -7.13 43.81
N ALA A 45 23.85 -7.16 45.14
CA ALA A 45 24.99 -7.82 45.81
C ALA A 45 25.11 -9.33 45.49
N ALA A 46 23.99 -10.00 45.21
CA ALA A 46 23.94 -11.40 44.80
C ALA A 46 24.10 -11.59 43.28
N ASN A 47 24.28 -10.51 42.49
CA ASN A 47 24.42 -10.50 41.04
C ASN A 47 23.21 -11.15 40.29
N LYS A 48 22.02 -11.06 40.86
CA LYS A 48 20.76 -11.58 40.30
C LYS A 48 20.04 -10.54 39.43
N LYS A 49 20.58 -10.30 38.23
CA LYS A 49 20.08 -9.24 37.32
C LYS A 49 18.60 -9.40 36.95
N ASP A 50 18.14 -10.62 36.65
CA ASP A 50 16.77 -10.88 36.28
C ASP A 50 15.75 -10.61 37.40
N ASP A 51 16.10 -10.93 38.66
CA ASP A 51 15.28 -10.65 39.81
C ASP A 51 15.16 -9.13 40.07
N VAL A 52 16.28 -8.40 39.86
CA VAL A 52 16.29 -6.92 39.92
C VAL A 52 15.36 -6.33 38.84
N LEU A 53 15.50 -6.78 37.58
CA LEU A 53 14.64 -6.30 36.49
C LEU A 53 13.16 -6.62 36.73
N LYS A 54 12.84 -7.80 37.29
CA LYS A 54 11.49 -8.16 37.64
C LYS A 54 10.87 -7.20 38.65
N LYS A 55 11.64 -6.77 39.65
CA LYS A 55 11.21 -5.78 40.65
C LYS A 55 11.03 -4.41 40.02
N LEU A 56 11.98 -3.95 39.19
CA LEU A 56 11.91 -2.67 38.51
C LEU A 56 10.70 -2.59 37.56
N VAL A 57 10.47 -3.63 36.75
CA VAL A 57 9.33 -3.70 35.83
C VAL A 57 7.99 -3.75 36.59
N THR A 58 7.94 -4.41 37.73
CA THR A 58 6.75 -4.46 38.59
C THR A 58 6.46 -3.06 39.19
N ALA A 59 7.50 -2.29 39.47
CA ALA A 59 7.41 -0.94 40.02
C ALA A 59 7.24 0.15 38.93
N ALA A 60 7.48 -0.17 37.66
CA ALA A 60 7.45 0.76 36.52
C ALA A 60 6.13 1.56 36.34
N PRO A 61 4.93 1.05 36.71
CA PRO A 61 3.70 1.86 36.64
C PRO A 61 3.80 3.19 37.41
N ALA A 62 4.67 3.30 38.41
CA ALA A 62 4.89 4.55 39.12
C ALA A 62 5.52 5.63 38.22
N LEU A 63 6.29 5.25 37.23
CA LEU A 63 6.91 6.19 36.29
C LEU A 63 5.85 6.98 35.48
N ASN A 64 4.62 6.50 35.38
CA ASN A 64 3.53 7.26 34.75
C ASN A 64 3.12 8.52 35.57
N GLY A 65 3.57 8.63 36.83
CA GLY A 65 3.47 9.83 37.64
C GLY A 65 4.67 10.78 37.54
N ALA A 66 5.72 10.40 36.78
CA ALA A 66 6.92 11.22 36.62
C ALA A 66 6.64 12.53 35.84
N PRO A 67 7.39 13.64 36.10
CA PRO A 67 7.30 14.84 35.28
C PRO A 67 7.58 14.58 33.81
N GLU A 68 6.89 15.29 32.91
CA GLU A 68 6.97 15.12 31.45
C GLU A 68 8.42 15.09 30.92
N LYS A 69 9.27 15.98 31.43
CA LYS A 69 10.68 16.11 31.01
C LYS A 69 11.54 14.89 31.39
N GLU A 70 11.16 14.19 32.44
CA GLU A 70 11.92 13.08 33.01
C GLU A 70 11.35 11.71 32.59
N PHE A 71 10.09 11.68 32.17
CA PHE A 71 9.36 10.47 31.78
C PHE A 71 10.11 9.64 30.73
N THR A 72 10.47 10.27 29.61
CA THR A 72 11.16 9.60 28.49
C THR A 72 12.52 9.07 28.91
N ALA A 73 13.27 9.86 29.72
CA ALA A 73 14.59 9.47 30.20
C ALA A 73 14.50 8.26 31.15
N ALA A 74 13.53 8.25 32.07
CA ALA A 74 13.33 7.17 33.03
C ALA A 74 12.93 5.84 32.32
N TYR A 75 12.00 5.90 31.37
CA TYR A 75 11.65 4.73 30.60
C TYR A 75 12.77 4.26 29.67
N ASN A 76 13.53 5.15 29.04
CA ASN A 76 14.68 4.78 28.23
C ASN A 76 15.76 4.08 29.07
N LEU A 77 15.99 4.52 30.31
CA LEU A 77 16.89 3.86 31.24
C LEU A 77 16.40 2.44 31.59
N LEU A 78 15.10 2.29 31.88
CA LEU A 78 14.49 0.97 32.14
C LEU A 78 14.65 0.03 30.95
N VAL A 79 14.36 0.54 29.74
CA VAL A 79 14.48 -0.25 28.49
C VAL A 79 15.94 -0.64 28.23
N TYR A 80 16.88 0.27 28.44
CA TYR A 80 18.32 -0.01 28.31
C TYR A 80 18.78 -1.13 29.25
N LEU A 81 18.31 -1.13 30.50
CA LEU A 81 18.61 -2.21 31.45
C LEU A 81 17.98 -3.55 31.02
N ILE A 82 16.77 -3.53 30.46
CA ILE A 82 16.09 -4.74 29.99
C ILE A 82 16.81 -5.35 28.79
N VAL A 83 17.23 -4.52 27.83
CA VAL A 83 17.94 -5.00 26.62
C VAL A 83 19.29 -5.64 26.95
N GLN A 84 19.92 -5.31 28.08
CA GLN A 84 21.13 -5.98 28.56
C GLN A 84 20.89 -7.40 29.13
N SER A 85 19.62 -7.73 29.42
CA SER A 85 19.25 -9.08 29.90
C SER A 85 19.03 -10.04 28.72
N PRO A 86 19.39 -11.32 28.85
CA PRO A 86 19.06 -12.35 27.88
C PRO A 86 17.54 -12.63 27.82
N ASN A 87 16.78 -12.23 28.84
CA ASN A 87 15.35 -12.50 28.98
C ASN A 87 14.46 -11.30 28.59
N VAL A 88 14.82 -10.56 27.54
CA VAL A 88 14.09 -9.39 27.05
C VAL A 88 12.60 -9.68 26.80
N ASN A 89 12.31 -10.87 26.25
CA ASN A 89 10.97 -11.32 25.89
C ASN A 89 10.00 -11.41 27.08
N MET A 90 10.52 -11.61 28.29
CA MET A 90 9.72 -11.72 29.51
C MET A 90 9.30 -10.35 30.08
N PHE A 91 10.11 -9.32 29.89
CA PHE A 91 9.94 -8.03 30.54
C PHE A 91 9.25 -6.99 29.66
N LEU A 92 9.57 -6.96 28.37
CA LEU A 92 9.05 -5.92 27.46
C LEU A 92 7.52 -5.89 27.32
N PRO A 93 6.80 -7.02 27.23
CA PRO A 93 5.34 -6.96 27.12
C PRO A 93 4.68 -6.20 28.27
N LYS A 94 5.21 -6.34 29.49
CA LYS A 94 4.71 -5.64 30.66
C LYS A 94 5.02 -4.14 30.64
N VAL A 95 6.17 -3.77 30.11
CA VAL A 95 6.51 -2.35 29.90
C VAL A 95 5.59 -1.74 28.84
N CYS A 96 5.32 -2.43 27.75
CA CYS A 96 4.37 -1.99 26.73
C CYS A 96 2.95 -1.81 27.30
N GLU A 97 2.49 -2.73 28.14
CA GLU A 97 1.21 -2.60 28.84
C GLU A 97 1.16 -1.36 29.74
N ASN A 98 2.24 -1.08 30.48
CA ASN A 98 2.33 0.11 31.31
C ASN A 98 2.30 1.41 30.50
N LEU A 99 2.96 1.45 29.34
CA LEU A 99 2.97 2.58 28.44
C LEU A 99 1.62 2.81 27.73
N SER A 100 0.79 1.77 27.65
CA SER A 100 -0.59 1.88 27.13
C SER A 100 -1.57 2.53 28.09
N ARG A 101 -1.14 2.74 29.37
CA ARG A 101 -1.93 3.44 30.39
C ARG A 101 -1.69 4.94 30.31
N PRO A 102 -2.71 5.75 30.64
CA PRO A 102 -2.56 7.21 30.58
C PRO A 102 -1.48 7.70 31.56
N ILE A 103 -0.70 8.68 31.12
CA ILE A 103 0.31 9.36 31.94
C ILE A 103 -0.38 10.44 32.76
N VAL A 104 -0.36 10.30 34.06
CA VAL A 104 -1.10 11.17 34.98
C VAL A 104 -0.55 12.60 35.00
N SER A 105 0.78 12.75 34.85
CA SER A 105 1.47 14.04 34.89
C SER A 105 1.24 14.93 33.68
N SER A 106 0.94 14.36 32.51
CA SER A 106 0.74 15.09 31.27
C SER A 106 -0.35 14.43 30.41
N PRO A 107 -1.64 14.61 30.74
CA PRO A 107 -2.73 13.95 30.01
C PRO A 107 -2.80 14.31 28.52
N LEU A 108 -2.45 15.56 28.16
CA LEU A 108 -2.50 16.05 26.78
C LEU A 108 -1.40 15.45 25.88
N ASN A 109 -0.19 15.26 26.42
CA ASN A 109 0.97 14.77 25.66
C ASN A 109 1.25 13.28 25.94
N SER A 110 0.41 12.63 26.73
CA SER A 110 0.56 11.24 27.18
C SER A 110 0.86 10.29 26.03
N SER A 111 0.05 10.32 24.98
CA SER A 111 0.18 9.44 23.83
C SER A 111 1.47 9.68 23.04
N GLY A 112 1.87 10.93 22.87
CA GLY A 112 3.10 11.31 22.18
C GLY A 112 4.35 10.82 22.89
N LEU A 113 4.39 10.97 24.24
CA LEU A 113 5.49 10.52 25.08
C LEU A 113 5.60 8.98 25.08
N ALA A 114 4.48 8.29 25.27
CA ALA A 114 4.45 6.84 25.24
C ALA A 114 4.86 6.30 23.84
N LEU A 115 4.39 6.93 22.76
CA LEU A 115 4.76 6.58 21.40
C LEU A 115 6.27 6.76 21.15
N SER A 116 6.85 7.85 21.67
CA SER A 116 8.30 8.10 21.58
C SER A 116 9.11 6.99 22.24
N VAL A 117 8.72 6.56 23.45
CA VAL A 117 9.39 5.46 24.15
C VAL A 117 9.22 4.13 23.40
N LEU A 118 8.00 3.79 22.99
CA LEU A 118 7.73 2.55 22.23
C LEU A 118 8.51 2.52 20.91
N THR A 119 8.62 3.65 20.22
CA THR A 119 9.42 3.75 18.99
C THR A 119 10.91 3.54 19.28
N THR A 120 11.40 4.05 20.40
CA THR A 120 12.79 3.80 20.85
C THR A 120 13.00 2.32 21.13
N VAL A 121 12.09 1.67 21.86
CA VAL A 121 12.11 0.21 22.11
C VAL A 121 12.15 -0.57 20.80
N PHE A 122 11.24 -0.23 19.87
CA PHE A 122 11.16 -0.88 18.57
C PHE A 122 12.45 -0.79 17.75
N ASN A 123 13.14 0.35 17.82
CA ASN A 123 14.39 0.57 17.09
C ASN A 123 15.62 -0.04 17.79
N LEU A 124 15.58 -0.27 19.11
CA LEU A 124 16.66 -0.90 19.86
C LEU A 124 16.68 -2.42 19.73
N LEU A 125 15.54 -3.04 19.45
CA LEU A 125 15.43 -4.47 19.25
C LEU A 125 16.00 -4.89 17.89
N ASP A 126 16.64 -6.05 17.87
CA ASP A 126 17.11 -6.65 16.61
C ASP A 126 15.94 -6.89 15.66
N PRO A 127 16.13 -6.70 14.34
CA PRO A 127 15.06 -6.89 13.34
C PRO A 127 14.38 -8.25 13.41
N GLU A 128 15.12 -9.31 13.67
CA GLU A 128 14.65 -10.70 13.71
C GLU A 128 13.99 -11.09 15.05
N ASN A 129 13.90 -10.17 16.02
CA ASN A 129 13.36 -10.49 17.33
C ASN A 129 11.82 -10.48 17.32
N GLU A 130 11.18 -11.61 17.65
CA GLU A 130 9.72 -11.78 17.72
C GLU A 130 9.03 -10.76 18.65
N VAL A 131 9.69 -10.29 19.71
CA VAL A 131 9.14 -9.29 20.64
C VAL A 131 8.86 -7.96 19.94
N ARG A 132 9.56 -7.68 18.86
CA ARG A 132 9.33 -6.48 18.05
C ARG A 132 7.91 -6.41 17.49
N PHE A 133 7.35 -7.56 17.13
CA PHE A 133 5.94 -7.70 16.76
C PHE A 133 5.00 -7.27 17.89
N ASN A 134 5.24 -7.75 19.13
CA ASN A 134 4.44 -7.36 20.29
C ASN A 134 4.53 -5.87 20.60
N VAL A 135 5.72 -5.27 20.47
CA VAL A 135 5.92 -3.82 20.61
C VAL A 135 5.14 -3.06 19.54
N PHE A 136 5.16 -3.54 18.30
CA PHE A 136 4.41 -2.92 17.21
C PHE A 136 2.89 -3.00 17.44
N GLN A 137 2.38 -4.12 17.96
CA GLN A 137 0.96 -4.22 18.36
C GLN A 137 0.61 -3.20 19.45
N ALA A 138 1.49 -2.99 20.43
CA ALA A 138 1.28 -1.96 21.47
C ALA A 138 1.26 -0.55 20.86
N ILE A 139 2.14 -0.27 19.88
CA ILE A 139 2.14 1.00 19.13
C ILE A 139 0.80 1.17 18.40
N LEU A 140 0.30 0.14 17.70
CA LEU A 140 -0.98 0.20 17.00
C LEU A 140 -2.15 0.51 17.94
N GLN A 141 -2.20 -0.17 19.09
CA GLN A 141 -3.25 0.07 20.09
C GLN A 141 -3.19 1.50 20.65
N LEU A 142 -2.00 2.02 20.88
CA LEU A 142 -1.82 3.41 21.34
C LEU A 142 -2.25 4.41 20.27
N VAL A 143 -1.84 4.19 19.03
CA VAL A 143 -2.20 5.02 17.86
C VAL A 143 -3.71 5.00 17.63
N LYS A 144 -4.35 3.83 17.77
CA LYS A 144 -5.80 3.68 17.71
C LYS A 144 -6.51 4.59 18.71
N LYS A 145 -6.10 4.53 19.99
CA LYS A 145 -6.70 5.34 21.07
C LYS A 145 -6.44 6.85 20.94
N SER A 146 -5.34 7.25 20.32
CA SER A 146 -4.90 8.64 20.27
C SER A 146 -5.16 9.34 18.94
N GLY A 147 -5.57 8.62 17.89
CA GLY A 147 -5.78 9.17 16.55
C GLY A 147 -4.50 9.63 15.84
N LEU A 148 -3.33 9.16 16.26
CA LEU A 148 -2.02 9.57 15.72
C LEU A 148 -1.60 8.75 14.48
N TYR A 149 -2.54 8.35 13.64
CA TYR A 149 -2.29 7.51 12.48
C TYR A 149 -1.29 8.09 11.48
N GLU A 150 -1.33 9.41 11.26
CA GLU A 150 -0.41 10.08 10.32
C GLU A 150 1.07 9.87 10.67
N MET A 151 1.41 9.70 11.95
CA MET A 151 2.77 9.40 12.37
C MET A 151 3.19 7.96 12.02
N LEU A 152 2.25 7.05 11.96
CA LEU A 152 2.48 5.64 11.62
C LEU A 152 2.54 5.40 10.10
N ARG A 153 1.79 6.16 9.30
CA ARG A 153 1.64 6.01 7.85
C ARG A 153 2.95 5.82 7.07
N PRO A 154 4.03 6.60 7.31
CA PRO A 154 5.30 6.37 6.62
C PRO A 154 5.97 5.04 6.96
N GLN A 155 5.74 4.52 8.16
CA GLN A 155 6.33 3.27 8.66
C GLN A 155 5.60 2.04 8.09
N LEU A 156 4.29 2.15 7.84
CA LEU A 156 3.50 1.07 7.25
C LEU A 156 3.97 0.64 5.86
N LYS A 157 4.74 1.48 5.15
CA LYS A 157 5.38 1.10 3.89
C LYS A 157 6.45 0.01 4.05
N LYS A 158 6.97 -0.17 5.25
CA LYS A 158 7.98 -1.19 5.58
C LYS A 158 7.37 -2.45 6.22
N LEU A 159 6.05 -2.47 6.37
CA LEU A 159 5.37 -3.53 7.09
C LEU A 159 5.63 -4.90 6.47
N ASP A 160 5.66 -5.00 5.15
CA ASP A 160 5.89 -6.27 4.45
C ASP A 160 7.31 -6.82 4.77
N THR A 161 8.32 -5.95 4.79
CA THR A 161 9.70 -6.33 5.17
C THR A 161 9.76 -6.79 6.64
N TRP A 162 9.04 -6.13 7.52
CA TRP A 162 9.02 -6.51 8.94
C TRP A 162 8.31 -7.84 9.19
N ILE A 163 7.24 -8.12 8.44
CA ILE A 163 6.52 -9.40 8.55
C ILE A 163 7.45 -10.56 8.14
N GLU A 164 8.24 -10.37 7.08
CA GLU A 164 9.24 -11.34 6.64
C GLU A 164 10.36 -11.53 7.69
N GLU A 165 10.84 -10.41 8.31
CA GLU A 165 11.87 -10.45 9.35
C GLU A 165 11.40 -11.14 10.65
N TRP A 166 10.11 -10.98 11.01
CA TRP A 166 9.56 -11.54 12.26
C TRP A 166 9.16 -13.01 12.16
N ASP A 167 9.09 -13.57 10.95
CA ASP A 167 8.70 -14.98 10.67
C ASP A 167 7.42 -15.40 11.41
N ILE A 168 6.41 -14.51 11.45
CA ILE A 168 5.14 -14.73 12.14
C ILE A 168 4.21 -15.59 11.30
N ASP A 169 3.37 -16.38 11.96
CA ASP A 169 2.38 -17.23 11.30
C ASP A 169 1.26 -16.42 10.61
N GLU A 170 0.51 -17.07 9.73
CA GLU A 170 -0.53 -16.44 8.93
C GLU A 170 -1.68 -15.88 9.78
N GLU A 171 -1.96 -16.49 10.93
CA GLU A 171 -2.99 -16.04 11.85
C GLU A 171 -2.61 -14.71 12.51
N ASP A 172 -1.36 -14.58 12.96
CA ASP A 172 -0.87 -13.36 13.58
C ASP A 172 -0.66 -12.24 12.54
N GLN A 173 -0.26 -12.59 11.31
CA GLN A 173 -0.25 -11.65 10.19
C GLN A 173 -1.66 -11.10 9.90
N ARG A 174 -2.67 -11.96 9.89
CA ARG A 174 -4.08 -11.58 9.69
C ARG A 174 -4.55 -10.63 10.76
N LYS A 175 -4.31 -10.98 12.03
CA LYS A 175 -4.66 -10.12 13.19
C LYS A 175 -3.99 -8.74 13.07
N LEU A 176 -2.74 -8.70 12.64
CA LEU A 176 -2.00 -7.46 12.44
C LEU A 176 -2.63 -6.60 11.34
N PHE A 177 -2.93 -7.17 10.17
CA PHE A 177 -3.57 -6.44 9.07
C PHE A 177 -4.94 -5.92 9.46
N VAL A 178 -5.74 -6.70 10.20
CA VAL A 178 -7.04 -6.27 10.72
C VAL A 178 -6.89 -5.09 11.68
N GLN A 179 -5.91 -5.14 12.59
CA GLN A 179 -5.65 -4.04 13.51
C GLN A 179 -5.24 -2.75 12.77
N VAL A 180 -4.39 -2.86 11.75
CA VAL A 180 -4.00 -1.71 10.91
C VAL A 180 -5.21 -1.17 10.14
N ALA A 181 -6.05 -2.06 9.60
CA ALA A 181 -7.29 -1.68 8.91
C ALA A 181 -8.27 -0.94 9.83
N ASP A 182 -8.41 -1.40 11.09
CA ASP A 182 -9.22 -0.74 12.10
C ASP A 182 -8.74 0.68 12.40
N VAL A 183 -7.42 0.83 12.63
CA VAL A 183 -6.83 2.14 12.91
C VAL A 183 -7.01 3.11 11.74
N ALA A 184 -6.86 2.62 10.49
CA ALA A 184 -7.08 3.42 9.30
C ALA A 184 -8.56 3.83 9.15
N ALA A 185 -9.50 2.92 9.45
CA ALA A 185 -10.94 3.19 9.37
C ALA A 185 -11.38 4.26 10.37
N GLU A 186 -10.87 4.24 11.61
CA GLU A 186 -11.22 5.22 12.65
C GLU A 186 -10.78 6.65 12.29
N VAL A 187 -9.73 6.80 11.50
CA VAL A 187 -9.24 8.11 11.02
C VAL A 187 -9.93 8.54 9.72
N GLY A 188 -10.76 7.66 9.12
CA GLY A 188 -11.48 7.95 7.87
C GLY A 188 -10.69 7.62 6.60
N GLU A 189 -9.52 6.97 6.70
CA GLU A 189 -8.73 6.48 5.57
C GLU A 189 -9.29 5.15 5.05
N THR A 190 -10.51 5.22 4.48
CA THR A 190 -11.29 4.04 4.08
C THR A 190 -10.59 3.19 3.02
N GLU A 191 -9.90 3.82 2.06
CA GLU A 191 -9.16 3.12 1.02
C GLU A 191 -8.00 2.30 1.59
N GLN A 192 -7.23 2.89 2.51
CA GLN A 192 -6.12 2.18 3.15
C GLN A 192 -6.63 1.04 4.03
N SER A 193 -7.73 1.27 4.77
CA SER A 193 -8.39 0.23 5.54
C SER A 193 -8.78 -0.95 4.66
N PHE A 194 -9.41 -0.69 3.52
CA PHE A 194 -9.79 -1.72 2.55
C PHE A 194 -8.58 -2.51 2.02
N GLN A 195 -7.49 -1.84 1.67
CA GLN A 195 -6.26 -2.49 1.20
C GLN A 195 -5.68 -3.46 2.25
N TYR A 196 -5.71 -3.08 3.54
CA TYR A 196 -5.26 -3.97 4.61
C TYR A 196 -6.24 -5.13 4.87
N LEU A 197 -7.56 -4.91 4.71
CA LEU A 197 -8.54 -6.00 4.75
C LEU A 197 -8.32 -7.01 3.62
N LEU A 198 -8.03 -6.55 2.41
CA LEU A 198 -7.66 -7.44 1.30
C LEU A 198 -6.39 -8.26 1.59
N ARG A 199 -5.37 -7.62 2.20
CA ARG A 199 -4.17 -8.35 2.62
C ARG A 199 -4.47 -9.41 3.67
N ALA A 200 -5.33 -9.09 4.65
CA ALA A 200 -5.78 -10.05 5.65
C ALA A 200 -6.53 -11.24 5.02
N LEU A 201 -7.39 -10.98 4.02
CA LEU A 201 -8.12 -12.05 3.32
C LEU A 201 -7.20 -12.93 2.44
N ARG A 202 -6.10 -12.38 1.93
CA ARG A 202 -5.10 -13.14 1.15
C ARG A 202 -4.25 -14.10 1.98
N THR A 203 -4.27 -13.99 3.32
CA THR A 203 -3.59 -14.96 4.22
C THR A 203 -4.34 -16.26 4.40
N PHE A 204 -5.59 -16.37 3.90
CA PHE A 204 -6.33 -17.62 3.95
C PHE A 204 -5.90 -18.57 2.83
N ASP A 205 -5.51 -19.80 3.17
CA ASP A 205 -5.20 -20.82 2.16
C ASP A 205 -6.49 -21.35 1.53
N ALA A 206 -6.53 -21.35 0.19
CA ALA A 206 -7.64 -21.91 -0.58
C ALA A 206 -7.90 -23.41 -0.32
N LYS A 207 -6.90 -24.13 0.19
CA LYS A 207 -6.99 -25.56 0.49
C LYS A 207 -7.61 -25.87 1.85
N ASP A 208 -7.56 -24.92 2.76
CA ASP A 208 -8.10 -25.11 4.13
C ASP A 208 -9.55 -24.64 4.21
N THR A 209 -10.47 -25.50 3.78
CA THR A 209 -11.91 -25.23 3.83
C THR A 209 -12.43 -25.02 5.24
N ALA A 210 -11.75 -25.56 6.27
CA ALA A 210 -12.16 -25.38 7.66
C ALA A 210 -11.90 -23.93 8.12
N SER A 211 -10.77 -23.35 7.78
CA SER A 211 -10.46 -21.95 8.12
C SER A 211 -11.33 -20.95 7.34
N LEU A 212 -11.67 -21.27 6.08
CA LEU A 212 -12.56 -20.45 5.24
C LEU A 212 -14.00 -20.36 5.78
N SER A 213 -14.46 -21.40 6.47
CA SER A 213 -15.84 -21.47 7.02
C SER A 213 -15.93 -20.94 8.44
N THR A 214 -14.88 -20.37 9.00
CA THR A 214 -14.91 -19.78 10.34
C THR A 214 -15.76 -18.51 10.39
N PRO A 215 -16.45 -18.23 11.50
CA PRO A 215 -17.18 -16.97 11.67
C PRO A 215 -16.28 -15.74 11.48
N GLU A 216 -15.01 -15.83 11.90
CA GLU A 216 -14.03 -14.76 11.74
C GLU A 216 -13.75 -14.47 10.25
N ALA A 217 -13.56 -15.53 9.44
CA ALA A 217 -13.35 -15.38 7.99
C ALA A 217 -14.57 -14.76 7.30
N THR A 218 -15.77 -15.20 7.69
CA THR A 218 -17.04 -14.68 7.18
C THR A 218 -17.22 -13.21 7.52
N ASP A 219 -17.04 -12.83 8.79
CA ASP A 219 -17.18 -11.44 9.25
C ASP A 219 -16.16 -10.52 8.57
N LEU A 220 -14.91 -10.98 8.44
CA LEU A 220 -13.86 -10.21 7.77
C LEU A 220 -14.18 -10.02 6.28
N THR A 221 -14.69 -11.06 5.62
CA THR A 221 -15.09 -11.03 4.21
C THR A 221 -16.26 -10.08 3.99
N LEU A 222 -17.30 -10.15 4.83
CA LEU A 222 -18.44 -9.23 4.77
C LEU A 222 -18.01 -7.78 5.02
N ARG A 223 -17.11 -7.57 5.96
CA ARG A 223 -16.56 -6.23 6.24
C ARG A 223 -15.79 -5.68 5.06
N ALA A 224 -14.93 -6.48 4.42
CA ALA A 224 -14.19 -6.07 3.23
C ALA A 224 -15.14 -5.78 2.06
N LEU A 225 -16.16 -6.61 1.86
CA LEU A 225 -17.16 -6.43 0.81
C LEU A 225 -17.97 -5.14 1.02
N LYS A 226 -18.44 -4.88 2.24
CA LYS A 226 -19.12 -3.63 2.60
C LYS A 226 -18.23 -2.41 2.34
N SER A 227 -16.97 -2.46 2.75
CA SER A 227 -16.01 -1.38 2.53
C SER A 227 -15.78 -1.12 1.03
N ALA A 228 -15.67 -2.17 0.22
CA ALA A 228 -15.53 -2.06 -1.23
C ALA A 228 -16.77 -1.45 -1.91
N LEU A 229 -17.94 -1.84 -1.46
CA LEU A 229 -19.21 -1.34 -2.01
C LEU A 229 -19.45 0.14 -1.68
N ILE A 230 -19.14 0.56 -0.45
CA ILE A 230 -19.32 1.95 0.00
C ILE A 230 -18.23 2.88 -0.57
N SER A 231 -17.02 2.39 -0.82
CA SER A 231 -15.94 3.21 -1.36
C SER A 231 -16.31 3.85 -2.70
N SER A 232 -16.12 5.17 -2.81
CA SER A 232 -16.37 5.92 -4.05
C SER A 232 -15.26 5.79 -5.09
N THR A 233 -14.12 5.24 -4.73
CA THR A 233 -12.90 5.15 -5.57
C THR A 233 -12.64 3.73 -6.05
N HIS A 234 -13.19 2.73 -5.38
CA HIS A 234 -12.98 1.34 -5.71
C HIS A 234 -14.04 0.84 -6.71
N PHE A 235 -13.62 0.51 -7.93
CA PHE A 235 -14.47 0.03 -9.03
C PHE A 235 -14.06 -1.34 -9.56
N ASP A 236 -12.91 -1.87 -9.13
CA ASP A 236 -12.42 -3.18 -9.53
C ASP A 236 -12.75 -4.24 -8.48
N PHE A 237 -13.74 -5.07 -8.77
CA PHE A 237 -14.18 -6.15 -7.89
C PHE A 237 -13.57 -7.50 -8.25
N HIS A 238 -12.75 -7.56 -9.31
CA HIS A 238 -12.14 -8.80 -9.76
C HIS A 238 -11.18 -9.39 -8.71
N ASP A 239 -10.41 -8.53 -8.06
CA ASP A 239 -9.51 -8.92 -6.96
C ASP A 239 -10.25 -9.57 -5.80
N LEU A 240 -11.47 -9.08 -5.49
CA LEU A 240 -12.32 -9.67 -4.46
C LEU A 240 -12.91 -11.01 -4.90
N SER A 241 -13.48 -11.09 -6.10
CA SER A 241 -14.12 -12.30 -6.62
C SER A 241 -13.15 -13.48 -6.73
N ALA A 242 -11.85 -13.21 -6.89
CA ALA A 242 -10.81 -14.22 -6.96
C ALA A 242 -10.44 -14.83 -5.60
N LEU A 243 -10.86 -14.22 -4.48
CA LEU A 243 -10.49 -14.68 -3.13
C LEU A 243 -11.25 -15.95 -2.73
N PRO A 244 -10.58 -16.95 -2.14
CA PRO A 244 -11.22 -18.18 -1.68
C PRO A 244 -12.32 -17.94 -0.64
N THR A 245 -12.16 -16.93 0.21
CA THR A 245 -13.11 -16.55 1.23
C THR A 245 -14.43 -16.01 0.65
N ILE A 246 -14.36 -15.29 -0.45
CA ILE A 246 -15.54 -14.80 -1.19
C ILE A 246 -16.27 -15.97 -1.87
N GLN A 247 -15.54 -16.93 -2.42
CA GLN A 247 -16.13 -18.12 -3.03
C GLN A 247 -16.85 -18.97 -1.96
N ALA A 248 -16.27 -19.11 -0.77
CA ALA A 248 -16.91 -19.79 0.36
C ALA A 248 -18.14 -19.02 0.90
N LEU A 249 -18.18 -17.70 0.74
CA LEU A 249 -19.32 -16.87 1.13
C LEU A 249 -20.58 -17.19 0.32
N ALA A 250 -20.45 -17.63 -0.93
CA ALA A 250 -21.57 -18.00 -1.80
C ALA A 250 -22.46 -19.09 -1.17
N ASP A 251 -21.87 -20.03 -0.42
CA ASP A 251 -22.58 -21.10 0.24
C ASP A 251 -23.31 -20.64 1.52
N THR A 252 -22.72 -19.66 2.23
CA THR A 252 -23.25 -19.21 3.54
C THR A 252 -24.16 -17.99 3.42
N HIS A 253 -23.86 -17.07 2.50
CA HIS A 253 -24.57 -15.82 2.30
C HIS A 253 -24.82 -15.55 0.81
N PRO A 254 -25.74 -16.28 0.17
CA PRO A 254 -25.95 -16.22 -1.28
C PRO A 254 -26.33 -14.82 -1.78
N VAL A 255 -27.10 -14.05 -1.01
CA VAL A 255 -27.51 -12.69 -1.37
C VAL A 255 -26.33 -11.72 -1.53
N TRP A 256 -25.31 -11.87 -0.67
CA TRP A 256 -24.08 -11.10 -0.77
C TRP A 256 -23.25 -11.47 -2.01
N SER A 257 -23.23 -12.76 -2.33
CA SER A 257 -22.55 -13.25 -3.53
C SER A 257 -23.24 -12.77 -4.80
N GLU A 258 -24.56 -12.78 -4.81
CA GLU A 258 -25.38 -12.25 -5.91
C GLU A 258 -25.15 -10.74 -6.11
N LEU A 259 -25.16 -9.95 -5.03
CA LEU A 259 -24.84 -8.53 -5.10
C LEU A 259 -23.43 -8.27 -5.67
N LEU A 260 -22.45 -9.06 -5.24
CA LEU A 260 -21.10 -8.94 -5.76
C LEU A 260 -21.03 -9.29 -7.25
N GLU A 261 -21.71 -10.34 -7.69
CA GLU A 261 -21.80 -10.71 -9.11
C GLU A 261 -22.44 -9.58 -9.95
N ILE A 262 -23.55 -9.00 -9.46
CA ILE A 262 -24.21 -7.89 -10.11
C ILE A 262 -23.28 -6.68 -10.24
N VAL A 263 -22.61 -6.30 -9.14
CA VAL A 263 -21.68 -5.17 -9.15
C VAL A 263 -20.43 -5.46 -9.96
N SER A 264 -19.97 -6.69 -10.10
CA SER A 264 -18.79 -7.07 -10.89
C SER A 264 -19.07 -7.22 -12.38
N GLU A 265 -20.21 -7.81 -12.79
CA GLU A 265 -20.42 -8.26 -14.16
C GLU A 265 -21.69 -7.70 -14.82
N LYS A 266 -22.77 -7.49 -14.05
CA LYS A 266 -24.11 -7.17 -14.61
C LYS A 266 -24.35 -5.66 -14.75
N GLU A 267 -25.49 -5.30 -15.34
CA GLU A 267 -25.84 -3.91 -15.64
C GLU A 267 -26.79 -3.30 -14.58
N LEU A 268 -27.19 -2.06 -14.79
CA LEU A 268 -28.05 -1.32 -13.86
C LEU A 268 -29.45 -1.97 -13.73
N GLU A 269 -29.97 -2.58 -14.81
CA GLU A 269 -31.30 -3.24 -14.77
C GLU A 269 -31.27 -4.41 -13.78
N ASP A 270 -30.26 -5.25 -13.82
CA ASP A 270 -30.10 -6.36 -12.87
C ASP A 270 -29.99 -5.89 -11.41
N TYR A 271 -29.37 -4.73 -11.20
CA TYR A 271 -29.28 -4.14 -9.86
C TYR A 271 -30.64 -3.61 -9.36
N THR A 272 -31.44 -3.03 -10.24
CA THR A 272 -32.80 -2.58 -9.88
C THR A 272 -33.70 -3.77 -9.56
N ASP A 273 -33.63 -4.84 -10.35
CA ASP A 273 -34.36 -6.08 -10.09
C ASP A 273 -33.97 -6.70 -8.75
N PHE A 274 -32.66 -6.71 -8.44
CA PHE A 274 -32.16 -7.16 -7.13
C PHE A 274 -32.70 -6.32 -5.96
N CYS A 275 -32.75 -5.00 -6.12
CA CYS A 275 -33.31 -4.14 -5.08
C CYS A 275 -34.83 -4.38 -4.88
N ASP A 276 -35.57 -4.68 -5.94
CA ASP A 276 -37.00 -4.99 -5.88
C ASP A 276 -37.26 -6.38 -5.26
N GLU A 277 -36.36 -7.34 -5.46
CA GLU A 277 -36.44 -8.68 -4.84
C GLU A 277 -36.01 -8.67 -3.36
N HIS A 278 -35.10 -7.78 -2.99
CA HIS A 278 -34.49 -7.70 -1.65
C HIS A 278 -34.65 -6.30 -1.02
N ASP A 279 -35.89 -5.84 -0.91
CA ASP A 279 -36.25 -4.47 -0.47
C ASP A 279 -35.58 -3.99 0.81
N THR A 280 -35.38 -4.89 1.80
CA THR A 280 -34.79 -4.51 3.11
C THR A 280 -33.31 -4.76 3.22
N PHE A 281 -32.71 -5.48 2.27
CA PHE A 281 -31.33 -5.97 2.40
C PHE A 281 -30.31 -4.82 2.51
N VAL A 282 -30.48 -3.77 1.74
CA VAL A 282 -29.58 -2.61 1.71
C VAL A 282 -29.62 -1.85 3.04
N ASP A 283 -30.84 -1.64 3.56
CA ASP A 283 -31.06 -0.93 4.83
C ASP A 283 -30.61 -1.77 6.03
N ASP A 284 -30.92 -3.05 6.06
CA ASP A 284 -30.53 -4.00 7.15
C ASP A 284 -29.00 -4.11 7.28
N ASN A 285 -28.29 -3.97 6.18
CA ASN A 285 -26.84 -4.02 6.16
C ASN A 285 -26.14 -2.67 6.28
N ALA A 286 -26.91 -1.59 6.50
CA ALA A 286 -26.42 -0.22 6.58
C ALA A 286 -25.56 0.19 5.35
N LEU A 287 -26.01 -0.23 4.16
CA LEU A 287 -25.41 0.18 2.90
C LEU A 287 -26.09 1.47 2.42
N ASP A 288 -25.32 2.36 1.81
CA ASP A 288 -25.87 3.57 1.20
C ASP A 288 -26.44 3.25 -0.19
N ALA A 289 -27.76 3.18 -0.28
CA ALA A 289 -28.47 2.87 -1.52
C ALA A 289 -28.17 3.89 -2.65
N GLU A 290 -28.05 5.18 -2.31
CA GLU A 290 -27.75 6.22 -3.30
C GLU A 290 -26.33 6.09 -3.84
N ALA A 291 -25.36 5.82 -2.96
CA ALA A 291 -23.98 5.60 -3.34
C ALA A 291 -23.81 4.35 -4.22
N LEU A 292 -24.50 3.25 -3.87
CA LEU A 292 -24.49 2.02 -4.67
C LEU A 292 -25.14 2.23 -6.03
N HIS A 293 -26.29 2.88 -6.09
CA HIS A 293 -26.98 3.17 -7.34
C HIS A 293 -26.14 4.08 -8.25
N ARG A 294 -25.50 5.10 -7.66
CA ARG A 294 -24.54 5.94 -8.38
C ARG A 294 -23.37 5.13 -8.92
N LYS A 295 -22.81 4.25 -8.11
CA LYS A 295 -21.71 3.37 -8.50
C LYS A 295 -22.09 2.45 -9.65
N MET A 296 -23.27 1.84 -9.59
CA MET A 296 -23.79 0.98 -10.66
C MET A 296 -23.98 1.76 -11.96
N ARG A 297 -24.49 2.99 -11.94
CA ARG A 297 -24.58 3.85 -13.13
C ARG A 297 -23.21 4.11 -13.75
N LEU A 298 -22.18 4.42 -12.96
CA LEU A 298 -20.82 4.66 -13.44
C LEU A 298 -20.24 3.39 -14.09
N LEU A 299 -20.42 2.24 -13.45
CA LEU A 299 -19.96 0.95 -13.94
C LEU A 299 -20.69 0.53 -15.22
N THR A 300 -22.00 0.73 -15.30
CA THR A 300 -22.82 0.44 -16.49
C THR A 300 -22.39 1.33 -17.67
N LEU A 301 -22.12 2.62 -17.43
CA LEU A 301 -21.62 3.51 -18.47
C LEU A 301 -20.23 3.09 -18.98
N ALA A 302 -19.36 2.65 -18.08
CA ALA A 302 -18.06 2.11 -18.47
C ALA A 302 -18.18 0.83 -19.31
N SER A 303 -19.09 -0.08 -18.94
CA SER A 303 -19.38 -1.31 -19.70
C SER A 303 -19.96 -0.99 -21.07
N LEU A 304 -20.89 -0.03 -21.15
CA LEU A 304 -21.47 0.45 -22.40
C LEU A 304 -20.42 1.06 -23.33
N ALA A 305 -19.49 1.86 -22.77
CA ALA A 305 -18.38 2.44 -23.51
C ALA A 305 -17.40 1.35 -24.02
N ALA A 306 -17.15 0.32 -23.22
CA ALA A 306 -16.29 -0.80 -23.59
C ALA A 306 -16.90 -1.69 -24.69
N SER A 307 -18.21 -1.90 -24.66
CA SER A 307 -18.94 -2.73 -25.63
C SER A 307 -19.13 -2.05 -27.00
N THR A 308 -18.95 -0.73 -27.09
CA THR A 308 -19.21 0.03 -28.31
C THR A 308 -17.99 0.03 -29.23
N SER A 309 -18.08 -0.71 -30.34
CA SER A 309 -17.01 -0.84 -31.34
C SER A 309 -16.73 0.45 -32.13
N SER A 310 -17.76 1.28 -32.36
CA SER A 310 -17.66 2.56 -33.08
C SER A 310 -16.90 3.63 -32.32
N ARG A 311 -16.70 3.46 -30.99
CA ARG A 311 -16.18 4.48 -30.07
C ARG A 311 -16.99 5.77 -30.00
N GLU A 312 -18.20 5.76 -30.55
CA GLU A 312 -19.14 6.84 -30.52
C GLU A 312 -20.39 6.40 -29.78
N LEU A 313 -20.72 7.09 -28.67
CA LEU A 313 -21.91 6.83 -27.87
C LEU A 313 -22.88 7.99 -27.96
N GLU A 314 -24.06 7.76 -28.50
CA GLU A 314 -25.14 8.75 -28.56
C GLU A 314 -25.71 9.02 -27.16
N TYR A 315 -25.97 10.27 -26.83
CA TYR A 315 -26.59 10.66 -25.55
C TYR A 315 -27.90 9.94 -25.28
N LYS A 316 -28.74 9.72 -26.32
CA LYS A 316 -29.98 8.98 -26.20
C LYS A 316 -29.79 7.54 -25.72
N ARG A 317 -28.73 6.90 -26.17
CA ARG A 317 -28.40 5.53 -25.74
C ARG A 317 -27.91 5.51 -24.30
N ILE A 318 -27.07 6.49 -23.91
CA ILE A 318 -26.61 6.64 -22.54
C ILE A 318 -27.79 6.90 -21.60
N ALA A 319 -28.67 7.89 -21.94
CA ALA A 319 -29.84 8.24 -21.15
C ALA A 319 -30.76 7.04 -20.91
N LYS A 320 -31.00 6.23 -21.95
CA LYS A 320 -31.83 5.02 -21.85
C LYS A 320 -31.18 3.95 -20.94
N THR A 321 -29.90 3.66 -21.12
CA THR A 321 -29.21 2.60 -20.36
C THR A 321 -29.02 2.98 -18.89
N LEU A 322 -28.76 4.25 -18.59
CA LEU A 322 -28.59 4.73 -17.21
C LEU A 322 -29.92 5.13 -16.54
N GLN A 323 -31.04 5.08 -17.27
CA GLN A 323 -32.37 5.51 -16.79
C GLN A 323 -32.33 6.93 -16.22
N ILE A 324 -31.74 7.87 -16.97
CA ILE A 324 -31.56 9.27 -16.57
C ILE A 324 -32.18 10.23 -17.62
N PRO A 325 -32.51 11.47 -17.22
CA PRO A 325 -32.89 12.52 -18.17
C PRO A 325 -31.75 12.83 -19.15
N ALA A 326 -32.09 13.20 -20.39
CA ALA A 326 -31.08 13.52 -21.40
C ALA A 326 -30.20 14.72 -21.03
N GLU A 327 -30.69 15.62 -20.19
CA GLU A 327 -30.01 16.80 -19.68
C GLU A 327 -28.82 16.42 -18.74
N ASP A 328 -28.95 15.32 -18.02
CA ASP A 328 -27.97 14.89 -17.04
C ASP A 328 -26.82 14.02 -17.64
N VAL A 329 -26.95 13.61 -18.90
CA VAL A 329 -25.98 12.73 -19.57
C VAL A 329 -24.54 13.29 -19.51
N GLU A 330 -24.38 14.58 -19.76
CA GLU A 330 -23.06 15.21 -19.75
C GLU A 330 -22.42 15.16 -18.36
N MET A 331 -23.22 15.38 -17.31
CA MET A 331 -22.75 15.29 -15.92
C MET A 331 -22.26 13.88 -15.59
N TRP A 332 -23.02 12.86 -15.95
CA TRP A 332 -22.64 11.46 -15.72
C TRP A 332 -21.41 11.05 -16.51
N VAL A 333 -21.26 11.51 -17.75
CA VAL A 333 -20.04 11.27 -18.54
C VAL A 333 -18.83 11.94 -17.90
N ILE A 334 -18.98 13.16 -17.38
CA ILE A 334 -17.90 13.84 -16.64
C ILE A 334 -17.54 13.06 -15.37
N ASP A 335 -18.53 12.55 -14.65
CA ASP A 335 -18.29 11.76 -13.43
C ASP A 335 -17.55 10.44 -13.74
N VAL A 336 -17.89 9.75 -14.83
CA VAL A 336 -17.17 8.54 -15.26
C VAL A 336 -15.73 8.84 -15.67
N ILE A 337 -15.48 9.98 -16.33
CA ILE A 337 -14.12 10.42 -16.66
C ILE A 337 -13.34 10.76 -15.39
N ARG A 338 -13.95 11.44 -14.42
CA ARG A 338 -13.34 11.75 -13.11
C ARG A 338 -13.02 10.49 -12.31
N ALA A 339 -13.88 9.49 -12.40
CA ALA A 339 -13.65 8.19 -11.79
C ALA A 339 -12.51 7.39 -12.45
N GLY A 340 -11.98 7.87 -13.59
CA GLY A 340 -10.89 7.19 -14.32
C GLY A 340 -11.32 5.93 -15.07
N LEU A 341 -12.62 5.65 -15.18
CA LEU A 341 -13.16 4.45 -15.84
C LEU A 341 -13.15 4.58 -17.37
N VAL A 342 -13.36 5.79 -17.88
CA VAL A 342 -13.39 6.07 -19.32
C VAL A 342 -12.65 7.38 -19.60
N GLU A 343 -11.90 7.42 -20.70
CA GLU A 343 -11.31 8.64 -21.25
C GLU A 343 -11.97 8.97 -22.58
N GLY A 344 -12.33 10.23 -22.79
CA GLY A 344 -13.00 10.62 -24.02
C GLY A 344 -13.26 12.12 -24.13
N LYS A 345 -13.98 12.51 -25.19
CA LYS A 345 -14.39 13.88 -25.49
C LYS A 345 -15.90 13.95 -25.72
N LEU A 346 -16.53 14.94 -25.14
CA LEU A 346 -17.94 15.25 -25.36
C LEU A 346 -18.10 16.16 -26.59
N SER A 347 -19.03 15.83 -27.46
CA SER A 347 -19.47 16.68 -28.57
C SER A 347 -20.93 17.07 -28.35
N GLN A 348 -21.16 18.27 -27.82
CA GLN A 348 -22.51 18.80 -27.56
C GLN A 348 -23.28 19.02 -28.86
N GLU A 349 -22.61 19.48 -29.91
CA GLU A 349 -23.22 19.71 -31.21
C GLU A 349 -23.81 18.44 -31.84
N LYS A 350 -23.06 17.32 -31.75
CA LYS A 350 -23.47 16.03 -32.27
C LYS A 350 -24.26 15.19 -31.27
N GLN A 351 -24.29 15.61 -30.00
CA GLN A 351 -24.85 14.83 -28.87
C GLN A 351 -24.27 13.45 -28.79
N VAL A 352 -22.92 13.35 -28.90
CA VAL A 352 -22.17 12.12 -28.90
C VAL A 352 -20.98 12.23 -27.93
N PHE A 353 -20.72 11.15 -27.21
CA PHE A 353 -19.51 10.95 -26.43
C PHE A 353 -18.51 10.12 -27.24
N LEU A 354 -17.34 10.69 -27.51
CA LEU A 354 -16.24 10.04 -28.24
C LEU A 354 -15.29 9.35 -27.25
N VAL A 355 -15.30 8.04 -27.25
CA VAL A 355 -14.53 7.21 -26.32
C VAL A 355 -13.12 6.99 -26.86
N HIS A 356 -12.08 7.36 -26.09
CA HIS A 356 -10.69 7.13 -26.44
C HIS A 356 -10.14 5.86 -25.78
N ARG A 357 -10.43 5.71 -24.48
CA ARG A 357 -9.98 4.58 -23.67
C ARG A 357 -11.07 4.19 -22.67
N THR A 358 -11.23 2.89 -22.45
CA THR A 358 -12.13 2.34 -21.44
C THR A 358 -11.40 1.33 -20.58
N THR A 359 -11.80 1.24 -19.31
CA THR A 359 -11.43 0.14 -18.44
C THR A 359 -12.48 -0.96 -18.59
N TYR A 360 -12.04 -2.18 -18.86
CA TYR A 360 -12.94 -3.33 -18.89
C TYR A 360 -13.24 -3.76 -17.47
N ARG A 361 -14.51 -3.90 -17.15
CA ARG A 361 -15.00 -4.37 -15.86
C ARG A 361 -14.83 -5.89 -15.72
N VAL A 362 -15.06 -6.62 -16.80
CA VAL A 362 -14.82 -8.06 -16.87
C VAL A 362 -13.84 -8.33 -17.99
N PHE A 363 -12.80 -9.10 -17.68
CA PHE A 363 -11.79 -9.49 -18.65
C PHE A 363 -11.94 -10.98 -18.98
N GLY A 364 -12.92 -11.28 -19.86
CA GLY A 364 -13.24 -12.63 -20.30
C GLY A 364 -12.52 -13.07 -21.57
N GLU A 365 -12.91 -14.21 -22.11
CA GLU A 365 -12.30 -14.82 -23.29
C GLU A 365 -12.35 -13.91 -24.54
N LYS A 366 -13.41 -13.12 -24.69
CA LYS A 366 -13.55 -12.18 -25.81
C LYS A 366 -12.48 -11.11 -25.79
N GLN A 367 -12.21 -10.53 -24.61
CA GLN A 367 -11.19 -9.51 -24.39
C GLN A 367 -9.80 -10.07 -24.60
N TRP A 368 -9.53 -11.30 -24.14
CA TRP A 368 -8.27 -11.99 -24.40
C TRP A 368 -8.02 -12.21 -25.90
N ARG A 369 -9.05 -12.62 -26.64
CA ARG A 369 -8.97 -12.76 -28.11
C ARG A 369 -8.71 -11.43 -28.81
N GLU A 370 -9.33 -10.34 -28.35
CA GLU A 370 -9.09 -9.00 -28.89
C GLU A 370 -7.64 -8.54 -28.64
N VAL A 371 -7.13 -8.73 -27.42
CA VAL A 371 -5.72 -8.45 -27.09
C VAL A 371 -4.77 -9.28 -27.95
N ALA A 372 -5.02 -10.56 -28.10
CA ALA A 372 -4.23 -11.44 -28.96
C ALA A 372 -4.19 -10.93 -30.42
N THR A 373 -5.34 -10.58 -30.97
CA THR A 373 -5.45 -10.03 -32.33
C THR A 373 -4.67 -8.70 -32.48
N ARG A 374 -4.75 -7.81 -31.48
CA ARG A 374 -4.01 -6.54 -31.49
C ARG A 374 -2.50 -6.77 -31.40
N LEU A 375 -2.06 -7.71 -30.56
CA LEU A 375 -0.65 -8.09 -30.45
C LEU A 375 -0.11 -8.69 -31.74
N ASP A 376 -0.87 -9.54 -32.41
CA ASP A 376 -0.48 -10.08 -33.72
C ASP A 376 -0.36 -8.97 -34.76
N THR A 377 -1.33 -8.06 -34.81
CA THR A 377 -1.27 -6.91 -35.72
C THR A 377 -0.03 -6.02 -35.44
N TRP A 378 0.31 -5.79 -34.19
CA TRP A 378 1.52 -5.04 -33.83
C TRP A 378 2.79 -5.80 -34.22
N LYS A 379 2.83 -7.10 -33.99
CA LYS A 379 3.95 -7.97 -34.38
C LYS A 379 4.20 -7.92 -35.88
N ASP A 380 3.14 -7.97 -36.66
CA ASP A 380 3.26 -7.91 -38.14
C ASP A 380 3.66 -6.52 -38.60
N SER A 381 3.13 -5.46 -38.00
CA SER A 381 3.57 -4.07 -38.26
C SER A 381 5.05 -3.87 -37.95
N LEU A 382 5.50 -4.34 -36.78
CA LEU A 382 6.92 -4.27 -36.38
C LEU A 382 7.82 -5.07 -37.30
N ARG A 383 7.38 -6.27 -37.78
CA ARG A 383 8.13 -7.05 -38.78
C ARG A 383 8.29 -6.29 -40.09
N ASN A 384 7.22 -5.65 -40.57
CA ASN A 384 7.26 -4.86 -41.79
C ASN A 384 8.23 -3.68 -41.67
N VAL A 385 8.17 -2.94 -40.53
CA VAL A 385 9.10 -1.85 -40.27
C VAL A 385 10.55 -2.34 -40.20
N LEU A 386 10.77 -3.48 -39.54
CA LEU A 386 12.11 -4.08 -39.41
C LEU A 386 12.67 -4.55 -40.78
N GLU A 387 11.83 -5.04 -41.64
CA GLU A 387 12.22 -5.37 -43.02
C GLU A 387 12.62 -4.15 -43.83
N VAL A 388 11.85 -3.05 -43.72
CA VAL A 388 12.20 -1.77 -44.37
C VAL A 388 13.54 -1.26 -43.85
N VAL A 389 13.72 -1.23 -42.54
CA VAL A 389 14.99 -0.77 -41.93
C VAL A 389 16.18 -1.62 -42.36
N ARG A 390 16.00 -2.97 -42.42
CA ARG A 390 17.06 -3.86 -42.89
C ARG A 390 17.40 -3.62 -44.36
N ARG A 391 16.40 -3.41 -45.22
CA ARG A 391 16.59 -3.12 -46.64
C ARG A 391 17.35 -1.78 -46.83
N GLU A 392 16.93 -0.74 -46.14
CA GLU A 392 17.59 0.58 -46.20
C GLU A 392 19.02 0.52 -45.67
N ARG A 393 19.25 -0.25 -44.59
CA ARG A 393 20.61 -0.44 -44.07
C ARG A 393 21.50 -1.15 -45.09
N GLN A 394 21.03 -2.23 -45.74
CA GLN A 394 21.77 -2.94 -46.76
C GLN A 394 22.04 -2.05 -47.97
N ALA A 395 21.04 -1.25 -48.38
CA ALA A 395 21.23 -0.28 -49.47
C ALA A 395 22.29 0.79 -49.14
N ALA A 396 22.25 1.31 -47.92
CA ALA A 396 23.24 2.26 -47.46
C ALA A 396 24.66 1.69 -47.32
N GLU A 397 24.78 0.44 -46.85
CA GLU A 397 26.06 -0.28 -46.83
C GLU A 397 26.60 -0.51 -48.26
N ALA A 398 25.77 -0.98 -49.18
CA ALA A 398 26.14 -1.17 -50.59
C ALA A 398 26.50 0.16 -51.29
N GLN A 399 25.84 1.26 -50.94
CA GLN A 399 26.18 2.58 -51.48
C GLN A 399 27.54 3.05 -50.93
N LYS A 400 27.82 2.89 -49.65
CA LYS A 400 29.13 3.20 -49.05
C LYS A 400 30.25 2.40 -49.68
N GLU A 401 30.06 1.11 -49.97
CA GLU A 401 31.06 0.30 -50.63
C GLU A 401 31.35 0.80 -52.07
N ARG A 402 30.29 1.17 -52.81
CA ARG A 402 30.44 1.77 -54.16
C ARG A 402 31.21 3.07 -54.12
N GLU A 403 30.90 3.97 -53.19
CA GLU A 403 31.60 5.23 -53.02
C GLU A 403 33.07 5.01 -52.60
N LEU A 404 33.36 4.05 -51.73
CA LEU A 404 34.73 3.67 -51.38
C LEU A 404 35.52 3.15 -52.58
N HIS A 405 34.93 2.25 -53.38
CA HIS A 405 35.54 1.76 -54.60
C HIS A 405 35.76 2.86 -55.66
N GLU A 406 34.84 3.83 -55.76
CA GLU A 406 35.04 4.98 -56.63
C GLU A 406 36.17 5.87 -56.18
N VAL A 407 36.31 6.10 -54.88
CA VAL A 407 37.41 6.90 -54.30
C VAL A 407 38.73 6.17 -54.48
N GLU A 408 38.80 4.86 -54.25
CA GLU A 408 39.99 4.05 -54.51
C GLU A 408 40.39 4.05 -55.95
N ARG A 409 39.44 3.91 -56.89
CA ARG A 409 39.71 3.98 -58.35
C ARG A 409 40.19 5.34 -58.80
N LYS A 410 39.66 6.43 -58.24
CA LYS A 410 40.13 7.81 -58.51
C LYS A 410 41.54 8.03 -57.92
N ALA A 411 41.86 7.52 -56.77
CA ALA A 411 43.15 7.55 -56.16
C ALA A 411 44.25 6.79 -56.97
N GLN A 412 43.89 5.59 -57.45
CA GLN A 412 44.77 4.78 -58.30
C GLN A 412 44.94 5.42 -59.69
N GLY A 413 43.92 6.07 -60.25
CA GLY A 413 44.03 6.83 -61.52
C GLY A 413 44.86 8.08 -61.38
N ALA A 414 44.86 8.74 -60.22
CA ALA A 414 45.68 9.91 -59.97
C ALA A 414 47.17 9.56 -59.74
N SER A 415 47.49 8.39 -59.22
CA SER A 415 48.87 7.90 -59.07
C SER A 415 49.49 7.41 -60.37
N GLY A 416 48.70 7.09 -61.41
CA GLY A 416 49.17 6.69 -62.73
C GLY A 416 49.53 7.85 -63.70
N MET A 417 49.16 9.11 -63.40
CA MET A 417 49.38 10.29 -64.26
C MET A 417 50.54 11.20 -63.77
N GLY A 418 51.28 10.75 -62.76
CA GLY A 418 52.40 11.56 -62.19
C GLY A 418 53.77 11.38 -62.79
N ALA A 419 53.91 10.70 -63.98
CA ALA A 419 55.21 10.55 -64.64
C ALA A 419 55.16 11.11 -66.08
N GLY A 420 55.27 12.43 -66.28
CA GLY A 420 55.48 12.96 -67.58
C GLY A 420 54.86 14.32 -67.84
N ARG A 421 55.47 15.38 -67.42
CA ARG A 421 55.77 16.58 -68.16
C ARG A 421 56.00 17.80 -67.25
N ARG A 422 57.29 18.13 -67.07
CA ARG A 422 57.67 19.50 -66.78
C ARG A 422 57.50 20.29 -68.07
N VAL A 423 56.91 21.50 -67.99
CA VAL A 423 57.36 22.79 -68.59
C VAL A 423 56.23 23.83 -68.46
N GLY A 424 56.50 24.88 -67.71
CA GLY A 424 56.36 26.30 -68.07
C GLY A 424 54.93 26.88 -68.13
N GLY A 425 54.79 27.95 -67.34
CA GLY A 425 53.79 28.97 -67.60
C GLY A 425 53.14 29.57 -66.35
N ARG A 426 53.75 30.69 -65.88
CA ARG A 426 53.09 31.69 -65.01
C ARG A 426 51.79 32.16 -65.67
N ASP A 427 50.79 32.36 -64.86
CA ASP A 427 50.15 33.66 -64.70
C ASP A 427 49.08 33.67 -63.62
N MET A 428 49.06 34.78 -62.98
CA MET A 428 48.32 35.34 -61.90
C MET A 428 46.83 35.58 -62.21
N ILE A 429 46.18 35.98 -61.13
CA ILE A 429 44.96 36.79 -61.01
C ILE A 429 43.65 35.94 -60.75
N GLU A 430 42.94 36.19 -59.79
CA GLU A 430 42.36 37.16 -58.88
C GLU A 430 41.03 36.61 -58.27
N MET A 431 40.86 36.95 -57.06
CA MET A 431 39.69 37.06 -56.18
C MET A 431 38.31 37.22 -56.83
N GLY A 432 37.32 36.70 -56.14
CA GLY A 432 35.91 37.04 -56.23
C GLY A 432 35.07 36.29 -55.19
N THR A 433 34.87 36.98 -54.07
CA THR A 433 33.81 36.76 -53.10
C THR A 433 32.44 36.92 -53.75
N ASP A 434 31.50 35.96 -53.44
CA ASP A 434 30.19 36.27 -52.84
C ASP A 434 29.60 35.02 -52.23
#